data_ab39db2a25507830c2451d28007da9a6
#
_entry.id   ab39db2a25507830c2451d28007da9a6
#
_cell.length_a   1.000
_cell.length_b   1.000
_cell.length_c   1.000
_cell.angle_alpha   90.00
_cell.angle_beta   90.00
_cell.angle_gamma   90.00
#
_symmetry.space_group_name_H-M   'P 1'
#
loop_
_entity.id
_entity.type
_entity.pdbx_description
1 polymer ?
#
loop_
_entity_poly.entity_id
_entity_poly.type
_entity_poly.pdbx_seq_one_letter_code
_entity_poly.pdbx_strand_id
1 'polypeptide(L)'
;MRIGKNKEKSKHLKFFKKIMSSLLKFSLFFFLLIFNVSNSFSAEKQEKLLKQSWSFDGFFGKFDRASLQRGYQVYTEVCASCHSMNLLSYRNLSEVGGPSFSEEEVKAIASKVEVLDGPNDSGEMFKRPGKPSDKFASPFANEKAARAANGGAYPPDMSVLVKARAGGPDYIYSILMGYTDKPPKDVKLEDGVYYNKYMPGNKIKMSKPLSQDSVKYSDGTPATE
;
A
#
# COMPACT_ATOMS: atom_id res chain seq x y z
N MET A 1 52.15 -65.51 3.34
CA MET A 1 50.86 -65.00 2.96
C MET A 1 50.54 -63.63 3.58
N ARG A 2 51.45 -62.67 3.74
CA ARG A 2 51.26 -61.32 4.37
C ARG A 2 51.49 -60.11 3.42
N ILE A 3 52.04 -60.33 2.23
CA ILE A 3 52.47 -59.24 1.33
C ILE A 3 51.31 -58.70 0.47
N GLY A 4 50.27 -59.53 0.18
CA GLY A 4 49.15 -59.11 -0.65
C GLY A 4 48.16 -58.06 0.00
N LYS A 5 47.91 -58.21 1.32
CA LYS A 5 46.98 -57.36 2.06
C LYS A 5 47.41 -55.89 2.21
N ASN A 6 48.71 -55.61 2.19
CA ASN A 6 49.23 -54.24 2.32
C ASN A 6 49.11 -53.43 1.00
N LYS A 7 49.17 -54.07 -0.17
CA LYS A 7 49.01 -53.41 -1.48
C LYS A 7 47.58 -53.01 -1.74
N GLU A 8 46.66 -53.83 -1.28
CA GLU A 8 45.16 -53.49 -1.44
C GLU A 8 44.74 -52.37 -0.54
N LYS A 9 45.15 -52.34 0.74
CA LYS A 9 44.96 -51.23 1.65
C LYS A 9 45.51 -49.90 1.12
N SER A 10 46.69 -49.94 0.47
CA SER A 10 47.34 -48.78 -0.12
C SER A 10 46.57 -48.25 -1.32
N LYS A 11 45.96 -49.11 -2.15
CA LYS A 11 45.10 -48.70 -3.28
C LYS A 11 43.79 -48.08 -2.80
N HIS A 12 43.13 -48.67 -1.79
CA HIS A 12 41.92 -48.09 -1.20
C HIS A 12 42.17 -46.72 -0.55
N LEU A 13 43.30 -46.55 0.14
CA LEU A 13 43.65 -45.27 0.77
C LEU A 13 43.93 -44.18 -0.27
N LYS A 14 44.59 -44.52 -1.39
CA LYS A 14 44.83 -43.57 -2.49
C LYS A 14 43.53 -43.21 -3.20
N PHE A 15 42.62 -44.16 -3.40
CA PHE A 15 41.29 -43.90 -3.99
C PHE A 15 40.43 -43.01 -3.10
N PHE A 16 40.43 -43.26 -1.79
CA PHE A 16 39.70 -42.46 -0.81
C PHE A 16 40.21 -41.01 -0.74
N LYS A 17 41.55 -40.82 -0.76
CA LYS A 17 42.17 -39.49 -0.81
C LYS A 17 41.80 -38.72 -2.09
N LYS A 18 41.72 -39.42 -3.23
CA LYS A 18 41.32 -38.79 -4.51
C LYS A 18 39.87 -38.35 -4.52
N ILE A 19 38.94 -39.16 -3.98
CA ILE A 19 37.55 -38.82 -3.84
C ILE A 19 37.36 -37.61 -2.90
N MET A 20 38.02 -37.64 -1.73
CA MET A 20 37.93 -36.59 -0.71
C MET A 20 38.50 -35.27 -1.24
N SER A 21 39.60 -35.29 -2.01
CA SER A 21 40.13 -34.11 -2.68
C SER A 21 39.18 -33.56 -3.76
N SER A 22 38.48 -34.44 -4.50
CA SER A 22 37.50 -34.01 -5.49
C SER A 22 36.27 -33.39 -4.85
N LEU A 23 35.76 -33.99 -3.76
CA LEU A 23 34.61 -33.43 -2.99
C LEU A 23 34.96 -32.09 -2.36
N LEU A 24 36.17 -31.93 -1.83
CA LEU A 24 36.64 -30.66 -1.27
C LEU A 24 36.70 -29.55 -2.33
N LYS A 25 37.20 -29.87 -3.53
CA LYS A 25 37.24 -28.91 -4.65
C LYS A 25 35.87 -28.55 -5.15
N PHE A 26 34.94 -29.51 -5.18
CA PHE A 26 33.55 -29.26 -5.57
C PHE A 26 32.80 -28.40 -4.54
N SER A 27 33.03 -28.67 -3.24
CA SER A 27 32.51 -27.87 -2.14
C SER A 27 33.04 -26.42 -2.17
N LEU A 28 34.35 -26.25 -2.42
CA LEU A 28 34.96 -24.92 -2.52
C LEU A 28 34.43 -24.14 -3.73
N PHE A 29 34.24 -24.82 -4.88
CA PHE A 29 33.68 -24.22 -6.07
C PHE A 29 32.22 -23.81 -5.87
N PHE A 30 31.44 -24.63 -5.19
CA PHE A 30 30.03 -24.32 -4.86
C PHE A 30 29.93 -23.18 -3.85
N PHE A 31 30.83 -23.12 -2.87
CA PHE A 31 30.92 -22.00 -1.93
C PHE A 31 31.26 -20.66 -2.61
N LEU A 32 32.20 -20.68 -3.58
CA LEU A 32 32.57 -19.54 -4.40
C LEU A 32 31.41 -19.05 -5.30
N LEU A 33 30.57 -19.95 -5.82
CA LEU A 33 29.39 -19.60 -6.59
C LEU A 33 28.32 -18.90 -5.73
N ILE A 34 28.11 -19.36 -4.49
CA ILE A 34 27.12 -18.76 -3.57
C ILE A 34 27.56 -17.34 -3.18
N PHE A 35 28.87 -17.10 -3.02
CA PHE A 35 29.38 -15.77 -2.65
C PHE A 35 29.24 -14.71 -3.74
N ASN A 36 29.08 -15.10 -5.00
CA ASN A 36 28.94 -14.15 -6.11
C ASN A 36 27.48 -13.69 -6.38
N VAL A 37 26.48 -14.29 -5.71
CA VAL A 37 25.07 -13.92 -5.90
C VAL A 37 24.63 -12.72 -5.05
N SER A 38 25.48 -12.25 -4.13
CA SER A 38 25.08 -11.31 -3.07
C SER A 38 25.17 -9.81 -3.42
N ASN A 39 25.56 -9.41 -4.63
CA ASN A 39 25.88 -8.01 -4.90
C ASN A 39 25.04 -7.32 -5.99
N SER A 40 23.81 -7.74 -6.24
CA SER A 40 22.95 -7.10 -7.25
C SER A 40 21.69 -6.45 -6.68
N PHE A 41 21.64 -6.13 -5.41
CA PHE A 41 20.66 -5.17 -4.90
C PHE A 41 21.28 -3.78 -4.97
N SER A 42 21.11 -3.13 -6.13
CA SER A 42 21.18 -1.67 -6.21
C SER A 42 20.02 -1.17 -5.34
N ALA A 43 20.29 -0.85 -4.09
CA ALA A 43 19.35 -0.12 -3.24
C ALA A 43 19.24 1.27 -3.88
N GLU A 44 18.23 1.45 -4.74
CA GLU A 44 17.81 2.77 -5.18
C GLU A 44 17.62 3.61 -3.92
N LYS A 45 18.33 4.73 -3.83
CA LYS A 45 18.34 5.58 -2.63
C LYS A 45 16.95 6.17 -2.44
N GLN A 46 16.10 5.46 -1.72
CA GLN A 46 14.78 5.94 -1.38
C GLN A 46 14.88 7.21 -0.56
N GLU A 47 14.17 8.24 -0.97
CA GLU A 47 14.15 9.53 -0.27
C GLU A 47 13.54 9.35 1.12
N LYS A 48 14.12 10.05 2.10
CA LYS A 48 13.63 10.01 3.48
C LYS A 48 12.23 10.63 3.56
N LEU A 49 11.29 9.92 4.15
CA LEU A 49 9.92 10.39 4.32
C LEU A 49 9.86 11.71 5.09
N LEU A 50 8.94 12.57 4.70
CA LEU A 50 8.60 13.77 5.46
C LEU A 50 8.07 13.37 6.84
N LYS A 51 8.45 14.13 7.85
CA LYS A 51 7.99 13.94 9.22
C LYS A 51 7.02 15.04 9.59
N GLN A 52 5.87 14.64 10.10
CA GLN A 52 4.86 15.53 10.64
C GLN A 52 4.68 15.29 12.14
N SER A 53 4.24 16.34 12.84
CA SER A 53 3.81 16.24 14.22
C SER A 53 2.30 15.96 14.24
N TRP A 54 1.95 14.71 14.48
CA TRP A 54 0.56 14.29 14.49
C TRP A 54 -0.04 14.47 15.89
N SER A 55 -1.27 14.98 15.99
CA SER A 55 -1.96 15.17 17.27
C SER A 55 -2.16 13.86 18.05
N PHE A 56 -2.16 12.73 17.34
CA PHE A 56 -2.30 11.38 17.89
C PHE A 56 -0.98 10.69 18.21
N ASP A 57 0.16 11.36 18.06
CA ASP A 57 1.47 10.79 18.40
C ASP A 57 1.68 10.74 19.92
N GLY A 58 2.44 9.70 20.33
CA GLY A 58 2.83 9.51 21.71
C GLY A 58 1.73 8.91 22.61
N PHE A 59 2.08 8.70 23.87
CA PHE A 59 1.21 7.97 24.82
C PHE A 59 -0.10 8.72 25.13
N PHE A 60 -0.10 10.05 25.11
CA PHE A 60 -1.27 10.89 25.37
C PHE A 60 -1.88 11.48 24.09
N GLY A 61 -1.42 11.01 22.90
CA GLY A 61 -1.91 11.50 21.62
C GLY A 61 -3.41 11.26 21.45
N LYS A 62 -4.09 12.21 20.83
CA LYS A 62 -5.53 12.14 20.54
C LYS A 62 -5.80 12.62 19.12
N PHE A 63 -6.76 12.00 18.46
CA PHE A 63 -7.24 12.48 17.19
C PHE A 63 -7.97 13.83 17.35
N ASP A 64 -7.59 14.79 16.52
CA ASP A 64 -8.33 16.03 16.33
C ASP A 64 -9.59 15.75 15.51
N ARG A 65 -10.76 15.91 16.11
CA ARG A 65 -12.04 15.57 15.49
C ARG A 65 -12.34 16.43 14.28
N ALA A 66 -12.06 17.72 14.34
CA ALA A 66 -12.28 18.63 13.22
C ALA A 66 -11.38 18.25 12.03
N SER A 67 -10.12 17.90 12.28
CA SER A 67 -9.23 17.39 11.24
C SER A 67 -9.71 16.07 10.65
N LEU A 68 -10.28 15.16 11.46
CA LEU A 68 -10.86 13.91 10.93
C LEU A 68 -12.09 14.16 10.07
N GLN A 69 -12.94 15.14 10.42
CA GLN A 69 -14.11 15.53 9.62
C GLN A 69 -13.68 16.12 8.27
N ARG A 70 -12.68 17.02 8.26
CA ARG A 70 -12.10 17.54 7.03
C ARG A 70 -11.44 16.42 6.19
N GLY A 71 -10.72 15.52 6.83
CA GLY A 71 -10.13 14.34 6.17
C GLY A 71 -11.18 13.41 5.55
N TYR A 72 -12.33 13.23 6.22
CA TYR A 72 -13.46 12.51 5.66
C TYR A 72 -14.04 13.23 4.43
N GLN A 73 -14.13 14.55 4.46
CA GLN A 73 -14.56 15.32 3.30
C GLN A 73 -13.60 15.17 2.12
N VAL A 74 -12.29 15.28 2.35
CA VAL A 74 -11.27 15.00 1.31
C VAL A 74 -11.41 13.58 0.74
N TYR A 75 -11.63 12.60 1.62
CA TYR A 75 -11.85 11.22 1.15
C TYR A 75 -13.06 11.15 0.21
N THR A 76 -14.19 11.69 0.60
CA THR A 76 -15.45 11.57 -0.18
C THR A 76 -15.42 12.37 -1.48
N GLU A 77 -14.81 13.54 -1.49
CA GLU A 77 -14.78 14.44 -2.66
C GLU A 77 -13.66 14.11 -3.64
N VAL A 78 -12.55 13.52 -3.16
CA VAL A 78 -11.37 13.26 -3.98
C VAL A 78 -11.04 11.76 -4.06
N CYS A 79 -10.74 11.12 -2.94
CA CYS A 79 -10.16 9.78 -2.92
C CYS A 79 -11.15 8.67 -3.30
N ALA A 80 -12.41 8.79 -2.88
CA ALA A 80 -13.45 7.78 -3.05
C ALA A 80 -13.83 7.55 -4.52
N SER A 81 -13.45 8.44 -5.43
CA SER A 81 -13.63 8.24 -6.88
C SER A 81 -12.80 7.07 -7.43
N CYS A 82 -11.70 6.70 -6.76
CA CYS A 82 -10.79 5.65 -7.18
C CYS A 82 -10.51 4.61 -6.09
N HIS A 83 -10.54 4.98 -4.81
CA HIS A 83 -10.16 4.15 -3.67
C HIS A 83 -11.35 3.70 -2.84
N SER A 84 -11.42 2.40 -2.57
CA SER A 84 -12.40 1.82 -1.65
C SER A 84 -11.96 1.94 -0.18
N MET A 85 -12.93 1.75 0.73
CA MET A 85 -12.73 1.56 2.18
C MET A 85 -13.62 0.43 2.67
N ASN A 86 -13.44 -0.77 2.13
CA ASN A 86 -14.36 -1.90 2.29
C ASN A 86 -14.48 -2.46 3.72
N LEU A 87 -13.54 -2.16 4.60
CA LEU A 87 -13.61 -2.62 5.99
C LEU A 87 -14.43 -1.68 6.88
N LEU A 88 -14.72 -0.45 6.44
CA LEU A 88 -15.50 0.52 7.19
C LEU A 88 -16.98 0.49 6.80
N SER A 89 -17.82 0.74 7.79
CA SER A 89 -19.25 1.02 7.63
C SER A 89 -19.51 2.47 7.99
N TYR A 90 -20.60 3.05 7.48
CA TYR A 90 -20.93 4.46 7.76
C TYR A 90 -21.09 4.74 9.27
N ARG A 91 -21.57 3.78 10.07
CA ARG A 91 -21.64 3.90 11.54
C ARG A 91 -20.30 4.21 12.22
N ASN A 92 -19.17 3.77 11.63
CA ASN A 92 -17.86 4.04 12.19
C ASN A 92 -17.52 5.54 12.24
N LEU A 93 -18.24 6.37 11.50
CA LEU A 93 -18.08 7.82 11.53
C LEU A 93 -18.57 8.45 12.85
N SER A 94 -19.48 7.80 13.59
CA SER A 94 -19.93 8.23 14.93
C SER A 94 -19.21 7.53 16.08
N GLU A 95 -18.49 6.44 15.81
CA GLU A 95 -17.84 5.63 16.85
C GLU A 95 -16.63 6.35 17.47
N VAL A 96 -16.25 5.87 18.66
CA VAL A 96 -15.04 6.32 19.37
C VAL A 96 -13.81 6.06 18.48
N GLY A 97 -13.01 7.09 18.25
CA GLY A 97 -11.83 7.03 17.35
C GLY A 97 -12.14 7.52 15.94
N GLY A 98 -13.39 7.63 15.54
CA GLY A 98 -13.84 8.22 14.29
C GLY A 98 -13.97 9.76 14.36
N PRO A 99 -14.48 10.40 13.30
CA PRO A 99 -14.66 11.85 13.22
C PRO A 99 -15.77 12.41 14.12
N SER A 100 -16.48 11.54 14.87
CA SER A 100 -17.53 11.92 15.84
C SER A 100 -18.69 12.70 15.24
N PHE A 101 -19.14 12.32 14.05
CA PHE A 101 -20.42 12.77 13.53
C PHE A 101 -21.56 12.26 14.42
N SER A 102 -22.66 12.99 14.52
CA SER A 102 -23.88 12.52 15.18
C SER A 102 -24.51 11.35 14.41
N GLU A 103 -25.37 10.59 15.06
CA GLU A 103 -26.09 9.49 14.41
C GLU A 103 -26.98 9.98 13.26
N GLU A 104 -27.57 11.18 13.41
CA GLU A 104 -28.38 11.84 12.38
C GLU A 104 -27.53 12.22 11.17
N GLU A 105 -26.34 12.78 11.38
CA GLU A 105 -25.39 13.10 10.32
C GLU A 105 -24.94 11.84 9.59
N VAL A 106 -24.61 10.77 10.33
CA VAL A 106 -24.24 9.49 9.73
C VAL A 106 -25.36 8.89 8.91
N LYS A 107 -26.62 8.98 9.36
CA LYS A 107 -27.79 8.60 8.58
C LYS A 107 -27.90 9.41 7.28
N ALA A 108 -27.76 10.72 7.39
CA ALA A 108 -27.82 11.64 6.23
C ALA A 108 -26.67 11.36 5.24
N ILE A 109 -25.47 11.10 5.74
CA ILE A 109 -24.31 10.73 4.91
C ILE A 109 -24.57 9.40 4.18
N ALA A 110 -24.98 8.36 4.91
CA ALA A 110 -25.22 7.04 4.34
C ALA A 110 -26.32 7.07 3.27
N SER A 111 -27.39 7.83 3.49
CA SER A 111 -28.53 7.89 2.57
C SER A 111 -28.22 8.56 1.22
N LYS A 112 -27.07 9.26 1.10
CA LYS A 112 -26.63 9.86 -0.18
C LYS A 112 -26.14 8.85 -1.20
N VAL A 113 -25.85 7.61 -0.78
CA VAL A 113 -25.38 6.55 -1.67
C VAL A 113 -26.48 5.54 -1.92
N GLU A 114 -26.49 4.94 -3.12
CA GLU A 114 -27.34 3.79 -3.43
C GLU A 114 -26.60 2.49 -3.13
N VAL A 115 -27.29 1.60 -2.43
CA VAL A 115 -26.80 0.25 -2.10
C VAL A 115 -27.68 -0.78 -2.78
N LEU A 116 -27.08 -1.77 -3.43
CA LEU A 116 -27.78 -2.93 -3.94
C LEU A 116 -28.13 -3.85 -2.77
N ASP A 117 -29.40 -4.14 -2.61
CA ASP A 117 -29.96 -4.98 -1.54
C ASP A 117 -30.89 -6.04 -2.12
N GLY A 118 -31.27 -7.01 -1.32
CA GLY A 118 -32.16 -8.10 -1.73
C GLY A 118 -31.53 -9.48 -1.56
N PRO A 119 -32.15 -10.52 -2.12
CA PRO A 119 -33.37 -10.45 -2.94
C PRO A 119 -34.62 -10.04 -2.14
N ASN A 120 -35.61 -9.40 -2.81
CA ASN A 120 -36.95 -9.19 -2.28
C ASN A 120 -37.76 -10.50 -2.32
N ASP A 121 -39.02 -10.45 -1.90
CA ASP A 121 -39.90 -11.61 -1.87
C ASP A 121 -40.12 -12.25 -3.27
N SER A 122 -39.88 -11.49 -4.33
CA SER A 122 -39.93 -11.97 -5.72
C SER A 122 -38.58 -12.51 -6.23
N GLY A 123 -37.54 -12.51 -5.41
CA GLY A 123 -36.19 -12.95 -5.78
C GLY A 123 -35.35 -11.91 -6.53
N GLU A 124 -35.78 -10.66 -6.56
CA GLU A 124 -35.12 -9.59 -7.31
C GLU A 124 -34.21 -8.74 -6.43
N MET A 125 -33.06 -8.33 -6.99
CA MET A 125 -32.19 -7.36 -6.36
C MET A 125 -32.73 -5.96 -6.62
N PHE A 126 -32.68 -5.08 -5.62
CA PHE A 126 -33.17 -3.72 -5.71
C PHE A 126 -32.16 -2.72 -5.11
N LYS A 127 -32.28 -1.48 -5.53
CA LYS A 127 -31.49 -0.38 -4.98
C LYS A 127 -32.26 0.34 -3.89
N ARG A 128 -31.55 0.70 -2.84
CA ARG A 128 -32.08 1.54 -1.77
C ARG A 128 -31.05 2.57 -1.29
N PRO A 129 -31.48 3.64 -0.61
CA PRO A 129 -30.56 4.50 0.14
C PRO A 129 -29.76 3.70 1.17
N GLY A 130 -28.48 4.04 1.31
CA GLY A 130 -27.62 3.43 2.30
C GLY A 130 -28.07 3.70 3.74
N LYS A 131 -27.64 2.81 4.64
CA LYS A 131 -27.89 2.85 6.09
C LYS A 131 -26.56 2.92 6.83
N PRO A 132 -26.53 3.35 8.11
CA PRO A 132 -25.30 3.37 8.91
C PRO A 132 -24.57 2.01 9.00
N SER A 133 -25.29 0.90 8.90
CA SER A 133 -24.72 -0.46 8.89
C SER A 133 -24.05 -0.86 7.59
N ASP A 134 -24.34 -0.18 6.49
CA ASP A 134 -23.77 -0.50 5.19
C ASP A 134 -22.29 -0.12 5.14
N LYS A 135 -21.55 -0.86 4.32
CA LYS A 135 -20.16 -0.54 4.02
C LYS A 135 -20.06 0.72 3.18
N PHE A 136 -18.93 1.40 3.26
CA PHE A 136 -18.64 2.49 2.34
C PHE A 136 -18.74 1.99 0.89
N ALA A 137 -19.38 2.77 0.05
CA ALA A 137 -19.56 2.44 -1.36
C ALA A 137 -18.20 2.32 -2.06
N SER A 138 -17.99 1.22 -2.76
CA SER A 138 -16.82 1.05 -3.60
C SER A 138 -17.01 1.76 -4.93
N PRO A 139 -15.97 2.45 -5.46
CA PRO A 139 -16.07 3.16 -6.73
C PRO A 139 -16.22 2.22 -7.93
N PHE A 140 -15.78 0.98 -7.80
CA PHE A 140 -15.82 -0.03 -8.87
C PHE A 140 -16.44 -1.32 -8.38
N ALA A 141 -17.17 -1.99 -9.27
CA ALA A 141 -17.82 -3.27 -8.97
C ALA A 141 -16.82 -4.41 -8.68
N ASN A 142 -15.63 -4.34 -9.25
CA ASN A 142 -14.58 -5.36 -9.07
C ASN A 142 -13.21 -4.81 -9.52
N GLU A 143 -12.15 -5.59 -9.24
CA GLU A 143 -10.78 -5.23 -9.60
C GLU A 143 -10.57 -5.01 -11.11
N LYS A 144 -11.23 -5.79 -11.96
CA LYS A 144 -11.08 -5.63 -13.43
C LYS A 144 -11.62 -4.28 -13.90
N ALA A 145 -12.78 -3.86 -13.38
CA ALA A 145 -13.35 -2.55 -13.65
C ALA A 145 -12.45 -1.42 -13.11
N ALA A 146 -11.90 -1.59 -11.90
CA ALA A 146 -10.95 -0.63 -11.32
C ALA A 146 -9.69 -0.47 -12.19
N ARG A 147 -9.08 -1.59 -12.63
CA ARG A 147 -7.90 -1.54 -13.51
C ARG A 147 -8.20 -0.92 -14.87
N ALA A 148 -9.34 -1.23 -15.46
CA ALA A 148 -9.74 -0.67 -16.74
C ALA A 148 -9.86 0.86 -16.67
N ALA A 149 -10.44 1.39 -15.58
CA ALA A 149 -10.61 2.81 -15.36
C ALA A 149 -9.29 3.54 -14.99
N ASN A 150 -8.26 2.82 -14.51
CA ASN A 150 -7.04 3.41 -13.98
C ASN A 150 -5.78 2.99 -14.77
N GLY A 151 -5.89 2.83 -16.10
CA GLY A 151 -4.75 2.51 -16.96
C GLY A 151 -3.99 1.23 -16.56
N GLY A 152 -4.73 0.20 -16.10
CA GLY A 152 -4.19 -1.07 -15.62
C GLY A 152 -3.75 -1.09 -14.15
N ALA A 153 -3.67 0.06 -13.48
CA ALA A 153 -3.38 0.12 -12.05
C ALA A 153 -4.61 -0.27 -11.21
N TYR A 154 -4.38 -0.88 -10.06
CA TYR A 154 -5.42 -1.14 -9.07
C TYR A 154 -5.23 -0.21 -7.88
N PRO A 155 -6.11 0.80 -7.68
CA PRO A 155 -6.03 1.66 -6.50
C PRO A 155 -6.23 0.84 -5.23
N PRO A 156 -5.32 0.90 -4.26
CA PRO A 156 -5.43 0.10 -3.04
C PRO A 156 -6.63 0.54 -2.20
N ASP A 157 -7.25 -0.43 -1.50
CA ASP A 157 -8.23 -0.15 -0.46
C ASP A 157 -7.58 0.64 0.69
N MET A 158 -8.21 1.73 1.12
CA MET A 158 -7.63 2.64 2.11
C MET A 158 -7.93 2.24 3.56
N SER A 159 -8.78 1.24 3.82
CA SER A 159 -9.25 0.89 5.17
C SER A 159 -8.14 0.71 6.20
N VAL A 160 -7.04 0.08 5.81
CA VAL A 160 -5.88 -0.18 6.67
C VAL A 160 -4.56 0.27 6.05
N LEU A 161 -4.62 1.11 5.02
CA LEU A 161 -3.45 1.50 4.23
C LEU A 161 -2.33 2.10 5.08
N VAL A 162 -2.68 2.97 6.04
CA VAL A 162 -1.73 3.58 6.98
C VAL A 162 -0.98 2.53 7.81
N LYS A 163 -1.67 1.47 8.26
CA LYS A 163 -1.03 0.36 8.99
C LYS A 163 -0.19 -0.54 8.08
N ALA A 164 -0.58 -0.66 6.82
CA ALA A 164 0.06 -1.54 5.85
C ALA A 164 1.30 -0.91 5.17
N ARG A 165 1.70 0.29 5.56
CA ARG A 165 2.86 0.97 4.99
C ARG A 165 3.88 1.30 6.07
N ALA A 166 5.15 0.99 5.81
CA ALA A 166 6.25 1.44 6.64
C ALA A 166 6.28 2.98 6.66
N GLY A 167 6.35 3.56 7.85
CA GLY A 167 6.23 5.01 8.03
C GLY A 167 4.79 5.51 8.30
N GLY A 168 3.77 4.63 8.16
CA GLY A 168 2.40 4.95 8.55
C GLY A 168 1.85 6.24 7.94
N PRO A 169 1.34 7.19 8.76
CA PRO A 169 0.79 8.44 8.28
C PRO A 169 1.83 9.32 7.55
N ASP A 170 3.09 9.31 7.98
CA ASP A 170 4.18 10.03 7.30
C ASP A 170 4.40 9.54 5.86
N TYR A 171 4.23 8.22 5.62
CA TYR A 171 4.32 7.68 4.27
C TYR A 171 3.19 8.21 3.38
N ILE A 172 1.94 8.19 3.85
CA ILE A 172 0.80 8.69 3.08
C ILE A 172 0.97 10.19 2.79
N TYR A 173 1.34 10.96 3.81
CA TYR A 173 1.63 12.38 3.67
C TYR A 173 2.74 12.61 2.63
N SER A 174 3.86 11.90 2.74
CA SER A 174 4.97 12.02 1.80
C SER A 174 4.56 11.70 0.36
N ILE A 175 3.78 10.63 0.14
CA ILE A 175 3.27 10.28 -1.20
C ILE A 175 2.41 11.41 -1.77
N LEU A 176 1.51 11.99 -0.99
CA LEU A 176 0.66 13.09 -1.45
C LEU A 176 1.46 14.35 -1.80
N MET A 177 2.51 14.64 -1.04
CA MET A 177 3.40 15.81 -1.22
C MET A 177 4.57 15.55 -2.19
N GLY A 178 4.73 14.32 -2.68
CA GLY A 178 5.91 13.90 -3.46
C GLY A 178 5.86 14.20 -4.95
N TYR A 179 4.78 14.77 -5.46
CA TYR A 179 4.63 15.09 -6.87
C TYR A 179 5.44 16.32 -7.27
N THR A 180 5.96 16.32 -8.49
CA THR A 180 6.58 17.48 -9.12
C THR A 180 6.38 17.46 -10.63
N ASP A 181 6.14 18.62 -11.19
CA ASP A 181 6.04 18.84 -12.64
C ASP A 181 7.41 18.84 -13.34
N LYS A 182 8.48 18.85 -12.58
CA LYS A 182 9.85 18.87 -13.08
C LYS A 182 10.62 17.65 -12.55
N PRO A 183 10.38 16.45 -13.09
CA PRO A 183 11.13 15.27 -12.70
C PRO A 183 12.61 15.40 -13.08
N PRO A 184 13.54 14.69 -12.41
CA PRO A 184 14.94 14.62 -12.81
C PRO A 184 15.09 14.20 -14.28
N LYS A 185 16.10 14.74 -14.97
CA LYS A 185 16.29 14.55 -16.42
C LYS A 185 16.57 13.08 -16.84
N ASP A 186 17.08 12.29 -15.91
CA ASP A 186 17.39 10.87 -16.07
C ASP A 186 16.17 9.96 -15.87
N VAL A 187 15.07 10.48 -15.34
CA VAL A 187 13.82 9.73 -15.15
C VAL A 187 12.96 9.81 -16.41
N LYS A 188 12.82 8.67 -17.08
CA LYS A 188 11.88 8.52 -18.20
C LYS A 188 10.52 8.07 -17.66
N LEU A 189 9.49 8.86 -17.91
CA LEU A 189 8.11 8.55 -17.57
C LEU A 189 7.38 8.01 -18.80
N GLU A 190 6.61 6.97 -18.62
CA GLU A 190 5.67 6.45 -19.61
C GLU A 190 4.37 7.27 -19.56
N ASP A 191 3.54 7.16 -20.59
CA ASP A 191 2.24 7.80 -20.60
C ASP A 191 1.35 7.28 -19.45
N GLY A 192 0.66 8.20 -18.77
CA GLY A 192 -0.13 7.89 -17.58
C GLY A 192 0.67 7.49 -16.32
N VAL A 193 1.98 7.75 -16.31
CA VAL A 193 2.86 7.56 -15.14
C VAL A 193 3.41 8.91 -14.69
N TYR A 194 3.36 9.17 -13.41
CA TYR A 194 3.79 10.43 -12.81
C TYR A 194 5.02 10.22 -11.94
N TYR A 195 5.85 11.25 -11.84
CA TYR A 195 6.97 11.23 -10.90
C TYR A 195 6.47 11.50 -9.50
N ASN A 196 6.95 10.68 -8.56
CA ASN A 196 6.71 10.91 -7.14
C ASN A 196 7.99 10.59 -6.36
N LYS A 197 8.51 11.57 -5.66
CA LYS A 197 9.79 11.53 -4.96
C LYS A 197 9.88 10.41 -3.90
N TYR A 198 8.76 10.06 -3.28
CA TYR A 198 8.70 9.12 -2.16
C TYR A 198 8.16 7.74 -2.55
N MET A 199 7.64 7.60 -3.75
CA MET A 199 7.23 6.29 -4.26
C MET A 199 8.46 5.45 -4.60
N PRO A 200 8.55 4.18 -4.19
CA PRO A 200 9.61 3.30 -4.63
C PRO A 200 9.71 3.29 -6.17
N GLY A 201 10.95 3.47 -6.70
CA GLY A 201 11.15 3.64 -8.14
C GLY A 201 10.72 5.00 -8.70
N ASN A 202 10.34 5.94 -7.87
CA ASN A 202 9.95 7.32 -8.19
C ASN A 202 8.81 7.45 -9.23
N LYS A 203 8.07 6.36 -9.49
CA LYS A 203 7.01 6.29 -10.50
C LYS A 203 5.70 5.83 -9.89
N ILE A 204 4.62 6.54 -10.17
CA ILE A 204 3.28 6.24 -9.67
C ILE A 204 2.24 6.44 -10.78
N LYS A 205 1.24 5.57 -10.85
CA LYS A 205 0.13 5.71 -11.81
C LYS A 205 -1.00 6.62 -11.31
N MET A 206 -1.07 6.88 -10.01
CA MET A 206 -1.99 7.86 -9.47
C MET A 206 -1.54 9.25 -9.90
N SER A 207 -2.41 10.02 -10.57
CA SER A 207 -2.17 11.44 -10.82
C SER A 207 -2.16 12.22 -9.51
N LYS A 208 -1.58 13.42 -9.48
CA LYS A 208 -1.60 14.29 -8.28
C LYS A 208 -3.06 14.51 -7.85
N PRO A 209 -3.49 13.99 -6.68
CA PRO A 209 -4.91 14.01 -6.32
C PRO A 209 -5.33 15.33 -5.66
N LEU A 210 -4.40 16.06 -5.08
CA LEU A 210 -4.67 17.29 -4.33
C LEU A 210 -4.07 18.50 -5.05
N SER A 211 -4.82 19.58 -5.08
CA SER A 211 -4.37 20.89 -5.52
C SER A 211 -4.94 21.94 -4.59
N GLN A 212 -4.36 23.12 -4.59
CA GLN A 212 -4.87 24.23 -3.81
C GLN A 212 -6.35 24.45 -4.14
N ASP A 213 -7.16 24.65 -3.11
CA ASP A 213 -8.61 24.91 -3.19
C ASP A 213 -9.44 23.80 -3.86
N SER A 214 -8.90 22.58 -3.98
CA SER A 214 -9.63 21.43 -4.53
C SER A 214 -10.80 20.96 -3.66
N VAL A 215 -10.79 21.30 -2.39
CA VAL A 215 -11.87 21.04 -1.42
C VAL A 215 -12.22 22.35 -0.73
N LYS A 216 -13.51 22.60 -0.52
CA LYS A 216 -13.98 23.77 0.24
C LYS A 216 -14.56 23.30 1.56
N TYR A 217 -13.82 23.54 2.64
CA TYR A 217 -14.28 23.15 3.98
C TYR A 217 -15.40 24.06 4.47
N SER A 218 -16.44 23.45 5.07
CA SER A 218 -17.60 24.17 5.59
C SER A 218 -17.28 25.05 6.80
N ASP A 219 -16.20 24.75 7.52
CA ASP A 219 -15.71 25.53 8.66
C ASP A 219 -14.85 26.74 8.26
N GLY A 220 -14.66 26.96 6.96
CA GLY A 220 -13.86 28.07 6.43
C GLY A 220 -12.35 27.87 6.52
N THR A 221 -11.88 26.69 6.97
CA THR A 221 -10.44 26.37 6.99
C THR A 221 -9.90 26.38 5.56
N PRO A 222 -8.79 27.07 5.25
CA PRO A 222 -8.20 27.03 3.92
C PRO A 222 -7.74 25.63 3.55
N ALA A 223 -8.09 25.18 2.35
CA ALA A 223 -7.55 23.94 1.77
C ALA A 223 -6.20 24.26 1.11
N THR A 224 -5.14 24.05 1.85
CA THR A 224 -3.75 24.16 1.35
C THR A 224 -3.25 22.79 0.89
N GLU A 225 -2.26 22.80 -0.03
CA GLU A 225 -1.52 21.57 -0.37
C GLU A 225 -0.76 21.01 0.82
#